data_9154171c7505ff6742cdd40c95587e83
#
_entry.id   9154171c7505ff6742cdd40c95587e83
#
_cell.length_a   1.000
_cell.length_b   1.000
_cell.length_c   1.000
_cell.angle_alpha   90.00
_cell.angle_beta   90.00
_cell.angle_gamma   90.00
#
_symmetry.space_group_name_H-M   'P 1'
#
loop_
_entity.id
_entity.type
_entity.pdbx_description
1 polymer ?
#
loop_
_entity_poly.entity_id
_entity_poly.type
_entity_poly.pdbx_seq_one_letter_code
_entity_poly.pdbx_strand_id
1 'polypeptide(L)'
;MATFTPVTRTKKEFNPVYIRISALSTTDYIRTSYVVHKSSVSKKNEITDHIILANCYGQIKEYIAKLAEYNTETCSAKEIKELLLSDKRGISFSKFANKYIGKMYNEGRDKPAANYRTALRSLSLFLGKDDIAFSDITSSVIRKWIDMLSDTRRAKNMYPICIQKIFEEGCLEYNDYDKNIIKIPHQPFKPIRIPKIDIAESRAIAPEIIKQILSATPIYTREQLALDVCLMIISLAGINTVDLYKMNTSCLKGDKLCYNREKTKNTRPDKAYIEIIVPKRIRYLFKTYKGHNYLFSFAERYHTPDYFSTSVNKGLRSICSRYNLPEVTAYAFRHSWATIAQNNCGFSIEQVAFALNHTSAHKVTTRYIKKDFSIIDRINESVWQTICSP
;
A
#
# COMPACT_ATOMS: atom_id res chain seq x y z
N MET A 1 10.90 -39.67 -11.87
CA MET A 1 9.92 -39.32 -12.91
C MET A 1 8.58 -39.95 -12.57
N ALA A 2 7.47 -39.21 -12.68
CA ALA A 2 6.15 -39.77 -12.42
C ALA A 2 5.68 -40.68 -13.52
N THR A 3 4.98 -41.77 -13.16
CA THR A 3 4.35 -42.71 -14.11
C THR A 3 2.84 -42.70 -13.96
N PHE A 4 2.14 -42.86 -15.08
CA PHE A 4 0.68 -42.84 -15.16
C PHE A 4 0.18 -44.14 -15.75
N THR A 5 -0.82 -44.79 -15.12
CA THR A 5 -1.36 -46.05 -15.56
C THR A 5 -2.88 -46.07 -15.35
N PRO A 6 -3.70 -46.41 -16.39
CA PRO A 6 -5.13 -46.62 -16.22
C PRO A 6 -5.37 -47.92 -15.41
N VAL A 7 -6.18 -47.84 -14.36
CA VAL A 7 -6.46 -48.99 -13.48
C VAL A 7 -7.90 -48.99 -12.99
N THR A 8 -8.39 -50.16 -12.57
CA THR A 8 -9.61 -50.27 -11.75
C THR A 8 -9.23 -50.62 -10.31
N ARG A 9 -10.05 -50.22 -9.33
CA ARG A 9 -9.84 -50.51 -7.89
C ARG A 9 -10.87 -51.45 -7.29
N THR A 10 -11.89 -51.82 -8.08
CA THR A 10 -12.99 -52.68 -7.63
C THR A 10 -13.21 -53.82 -8.60
N LYS A 11 -13.84 -54.92 -8.15
CA LYS A 11 -14.23 -56.06 -8.96
C LYS A 11 -15.75 -56.22 -8.96
N LYS A 12 -16.46 -55.16 -9.30
CA LYS A 12 -17.92 -55.14 -9.46
C LYS A 12 -18.28 -55.41 -10.92
N GLU A 13 -19.56 -55.54 -11.23
CA GLU A 13 -20.05 -55.68 -12.59
C GLU A 13 -19.62 -54.48 -13.46
N PHE A 14 -19.74 -53.27 -12.90
CA PHE A 14 -19.22 -52.01 -13.48
C PHE A 14 -18.17 -51.39 -12.56
N ASN A 15 -17.00 -51.10 -13.11
CA ASN A 15 -15.84 -50.65 -12.36
C ASN A 15 -15.41 -49.24 -12.80
N PRO A 16 -15.35 -48.28 -11.88
CA PRO A 16 -14.79 -46.95 -12.17
C PRO A 16 -13.32 -47.07 -12.59
N VAL A 17 -12.96 -46.29 -13.59
CA VAL A 17 -11.58 -46.21 -14.09
C VAL A 17 -10.86 -45.05 -13.39
N TYR A 18 -9.61 -45.31 -13.00
CA TYR A 18 -8.72 -44.35 -12.39
C TYR A 18 -7.41 -44.27 -13.17
N ILE A 19 -6.79 -43.12 -13.22
CA ILE A 19 -5.40 -42.96 -13.60
C ILE A 19 -4.58 -42.99 -12.32
N ARG A 20 -3.77 -44.04 -12.15
CA ARG A 20 -2.81 -44.17 -11.05
C ARG A 20 -1.60 -43.33 -11.37
N ILE A 21 -1.18 -42.52 -10.40
CA ILE A 21 0.04 -41.73 -10.41
C ILE A 21 1.02 -42.39 -9.44
N SER A 22 2.24 -42.68 -9.90
CA SER A 22 3.30 -43.20 -9.02
C SER A 22 4.53 -42.31 -9.15
N ALA A 23 5.00 -41.77 -8.02
CA ALA A 23 6.16 -40.85 -7.92
C ALA A 23 6.78 -40.96 -6.53
N LEU A 24 8.13 -40.94 -6.42
CA LEU A 24 8.88 -40.99 -5.17
C LEU A 24 8.36 -42.07 -4.18
N SER A 25 8.16 -43.28 -4.66
CA SER A 25 7.61 -44.40 -3.85
C SER A 25 6.23 -44.17 -3.27
N THR A 26 5.51 -43.11 -3.69
CA THR A 26 4.12 -42.83 -3.33
C THR A 26 3.18 -43.09 -4.49
N THR A 27 1.90 -43.33 -4.16
CA THR A 27 0.88 -43.59 -5.18
C THR A 27 -0.40 -42.85 -4.84
N ASP A 28 -0.99 -42.18 -5.83
CA ASP A 28 -2.32 -41.57 -5.73
C ASP A 28 -3.15 -41.85 -7.02
N TYR A 29 -4.44 -41.51 -7.01
CA TYR A 29 -5.37 -41.86 -8.06
C TYR A 29 -6.22 -40.66 -8.45
N ILE A 30 -6.39 -40.44 -9.75
CA ILE A 30 -7.36 -39.50 -10.31
C ILE A 30 -8.52 -40.31 -10.88
N ARG A 31 -9.74 -40.07 -10.42
CA ARG A 31 -10.94 -40.72 -10.97
C ARG A 31 -11.25 -40.10 -12.33
N THR A 32 -11.49 -40.95 -13.31
CA THR A 32 -11.97 -40.55 -14.64
C THR A 32 -13.50 -40.60 -14.71
N SER A 33 -14.08 -40.09 -15.79
CA SER A 33 -15.52 -40.24 -16.11
C SER A 33 -15.89 -41.62 -16.65
N TYR A 34 -14.90 -42.48 -16.88
CA TYR A 34 -15.11 -43.76 -17.52
C TYR A 34 -15.43 -44.86 -16.53
N VAL A 35 -16.22 -45.84 -16.99
CA VAL A 35 -16.59 -47.08 -16.28
C VAL A 35 -16.40 -48.24 -17.22
N VAL A 36 -15.80 -49.34 -16.76
CA VAL A 36 -15.62 -50.58 -17.54
C VAL A 36 -16.45 -51.71 -16.97
N HIS A 37 -16.98 -52.57 -17.85
CA HIS A 37 -17.66 -53.79 -17.45
C HIS A 37 -16.61 -54.84 -17.00
N LYS A 38 -17.01 -55.76 -16.13
CA LYS A 38 -16.14 -56.78 -15.55
C LYS A 38 -15.44 -57.68 -16.63
N SER A 39 -16.10 -57.92 -17.75
CA SER A 39 -15.53 -58.72 -18.88
C SER A 39 -14.34 -58.01 -19.54
N SER A 40 -14.24 -56.71 -19.42
CA SER A 40 -13.16 -55.87 -19.97
C SER A 40 -12.07 -55.56 -18.95
N VAL A 41 -11.94 -56.38 -17.90
CA VAL A 41 -10.90 -56.27 -16.88
C VAL A 41 -10.17 -57.58 -16.74
N SER A 42 -8.85 -57.61 -16.89
CA SER A 42 -8.01 -58.78 -16.75
C SER A 42 -7.95 -59.28 -15.29
N LYS A 43 -7.47 -60.55 -15.11
CA LYS A 43 -7.22 -61.09 -13.76
C LYS A 43 -6.27 -60.24 -12.92
N LYS A 44 -5.40 -59.45 -13.56
CA LYS A 44 -4.45 -58.52 -12.94
C LYS A 44 -5.01 -57.10 -12.71
N ASN A 45 -6.32 -56.92 -12.87
CA ASN A 45 -7.03 -55.62 -12.78
C ASN A 45 -6.63 -54.61 -13.89
N GLU A 46 -6.09 -55.05 -15.00
CA GLU A 46 -5.77 -54.25 -16.16
C GLU A 46 -7.01 -54.10 -17.04
N ILE A 47 -7.21 -52.94 -17.62
CA ILE A 47 -8.31 -52.62 -18.51
C ILE A 47 -7.97 -53.19 -19.90
N THR A 48 -8.88 -53.95 -20.50
CA THR A 48 -8.73 -54.55 -21.85
C THR A 48 -9.59 -53.85 -22.90
N ASP A 49 -10.46 -52.91 -22.50
CA ASP A 49 -11.27 -52.15 -23.43
C ASP A 49 -10.41 -51.07 -24.13
N HIS A 50 -10.20 -51.28 -25.44
CA HIS A 50 -9.32 -50.43 -26.25
C HIS A 50 -9.83 -48.99 -26.40
N ILE A 51 -11.15 -48.76 -26.38
CA ILE A 51 -11.72 -47.41 -26.51
C ILE A 51 -11.47 -46.64 -25.22
N ILE A 52 -11.74 -47.26 -24.08
CA ILE A 52 -11.50 -46.62 -22.76
C ILE A 52 -10.01 -46.42 -22.54
N LEU A 53 -9.17 -47.38 -22.92
CA LEU A 53 -7.70 -47.19 -22.84
C LEU A 53 -7.22 -46.03 -23.71
N ALA A 54 -7.68 -45.91 -24.95
CA ALA A 54 -7.31 -44.84 -25.84
C ALA A 54 -7.68 -43.45 -25.23
N ASN A 55 -8.87 -43.34 -24.65
CA ASN A 55 -9.31 -42.12 -23.97
C ASN A 55 -8.48 -41.82 -22.72
N CYS A 56 -8.15 -42.85 -21.93
CA CYS A 56 -7.27 -42.66 -20.76
C CYS A 56 -5.85 -42.22 -21.15
N TYR A 57 -5.30 -42.79 -22.23
CA TYR A 57 -3.99 -42.36 -22.73
C TYR A 57 -4.03 -40.96 -23.33
N GLY A 58 -5.16 -40.54 -23.93
CA GLY A 58 -5.39 -39.13 -24.30
C GLY A 58 -5.31 -38.19 -23.11
N GLN A 59 -6.00 -38.51 -22.00
CA GLN A 59 -5.91 -37.75 -20.75
C GLN A 59 -4.50 -37.77 -20.15
N ILE A 60 -3.82 -38.90 -20.15
CA ILE A 60 -2.43 -39.04 -19.67
C ILE A 60 -1.50 -38.13 -20.48
N LYS A 61 -1.68 -38.04 -21.80
CA LYS A 61 -0.91 -37.15 -22.67
C LYS A 61 -1.11 -35.68 -22.27
N GLU A 62 -2.34 -35.27 -21.99
CA GLU A 62 -2.63 -33.92 -21.47
C GLU A 62 -1.97 -33.69 -20.12
N TYR A 63 -1.99 -34.68 -19.22
CA TYR A 63 -1.34 -34.59 -17.92
C TYR A 63 0.18 -34.45 -18.03
N ILE A 64 0.81 -35.23 -18.90
CA ILE A 64 2.26 -35.15 -19.16
C ILE A 64 2.61 -33.80 -19.75
N ALA A 65 1.82 -33.27 -20.69
CA ALA A 65 2.02 -31.97 -21.29
C ALA A 65 1.91 -30.84 -20.22
N LYS A 66 0.92 -30.95 -19.34
CA LYS A 66 0.75 -29.98 -18.21
C LYS A 66 1.92 -30.04 -17.23
N LEU A 67 2.43 -31.23 -16.94
CA LEU A 67 3.56 -31.42 -16.01
C LEU A 67 4.92 -31.06 -16.62
N ALA A 68 5.04 -31.00 -17.93
CA ALA A 68 6.27 -30.54 -18.60
C ALA A 68 6.62 -29.08 -18.29
N GLU A 69 5.64 -28.29 -17.84
CA GLU A 69 5.83 -26.90 -17.39
C GLU A 69 6.36 -26.81 -15.95
N TYR A 70 6.45 -27.93 -15.21
CA TYR A 70 6.83 -27.98 -13.79
C TYR A 70 8.01 -28.91 -13.56
N ASN A 71 8.90 -28.54 -12.64
CA ASN A 71 9.88 -29.50 -12.15
C ASN A 71 9.21 -30.43 -11.12
N THR A 72 8.97 -31.69 -11.54
CA THR A 72 8.27 -32.72 -10.74
C THR A 72 9.19 -33.76 -10.14
N GLU A 73 10.52 -33.60 -10.23
CA GLU A 73 11.48 -34.64 -9.78
C GLU A 73 11.40 -34.93 -8.29
N THR A 74 11.05 -33.91 -7.50
CA THR A 74 10.93 -33.98 -6.04
C THR A 74 9.48 -34.08 -5.54
N CYS A 75 8.50 -34.21 -6.45
CA CYS A 75 7.08 -34.21 -6.09
C CYS A 75 6.56 -35.61 -5.79
N SER A 76 5.84 -35.78 -4.68
CA SER A 76 5.05 -36.97 -4.37
C SER A 76 3.86 -37.13 -5.34
N ALA A 77 3.27 -38.34 -5.41
CA ALA A 77 2.09 -38.60 -6.25
C ALA A 77 0.89 -37.71 -5.87
N LYS A 78 0.76 -37.34 -4.58
CA LYS A 78 -0.29 -36.42 -4.08
C LYS A 78 -0.08 -34.99 -4.59
N GLU A 79 1.14 -34.49 -4.51
CA GLU A 79 1.48 -33.14 -5.01
C GLU A 79 1.28 -33.06 -6.54
N ILE A 80 1.66 -34.10 -7.28
CA ILE A 80 1.41 -34.19 -8.72
C ILE A 80 -0.09 -34.19 -9.03
N LYS A 81 -0.89 -34.93 -8.29
CA LYS A 81 -2.35 -34.92 -8.44
C LYS A 81 -2.94 -33.54 -8.18
N GLU A 82 -2.49 -32.83 -7.13
CA GLU A 82 -2.93 -31.47 -6.84
C GLU A 82 -2.56 -30.51 -7.97
N LEU A 83 -1.37 -30.62 -8.55
CA LEU A 83 -0.95 -29.87 -9.72
C LEU A 83 -1.84 -30.11 -10.94
N LEU A 84 -2.16 -31.40 -11.20
CA LEU A 84 -2.98 -31.79 -12.33
C LEU A 84 -4.45 -31.38 -12.20
N LEU A 85 -5.01 -31.49 -10.99
CA LEU A 85 -6.39 -31.11 -10.66
C LEU A 85 -6.56 -29.63 -10.37
N SER A 86 -5.47 -28.88 -10.17
CA SER A 86 -5.55 -27.43 -10.06
C SER A 86 -6.27 -26.87 -11.28
N ASP A 87 -7.37 -26.19 -11.02
CA ASP A 87 -8.37 -25.73 -11.98
C ASP A 87 -7.71 -25.13 -13.23
N LYS A 88 -8.25 -25.34 -14.43
CA LYS A 88 -7.82 -24.72 -15.70
C LYS A 88 -7.76 -23.18 -15.63
N ARG A 89 -8.38 -22.56 -14.60
CA ARG A 89 -8.35 -21.12 -14.34
C ARG A 89 -7.06 -20.63 -13.66
N GLY A 90 -6.16 -21.53 -13.20
CA GLY A 90 -4.96 -21.14 -12.46
C GLY A 90 -5.26 -20.65 -11.04
N ILE A 91 -4.21 -20.25 -10.32
CA ILE A 91 -4.33 -19.67 -8.96
C ILE A 91 -4.98 -18.30 -9.08
N SER A 92 -6.08 -18.05 -8.31
CA SER A 92 -6.77 -16.78 -8.32
C SER A 92 -5.91 -15.70 -7.65
N PHE A 93 -5.50 -14.72 -8.43
CA PHE A 93 -4.84 -13.50 -7.96
C PHE A 93 -5.81 -12.63 -7.15
N SER A 94 -7.06 -12.50 -7.58
CA SER A 94 -8.06 -11.68 -6.89
C SER A 94 -8.34 -12.15 -5.47
N LYS A 95 -8.44 -13.47 -5.24
CA LYS A 95 -8.63 -14.03 -3.89
C LYS A 95 -7.42 -13.78 -3.01
N PHE A 96 -6.21 -14.01 -3.55
CA PHE A 96 -4.98 -13.73 -2.83
C PHE A 96 -4.85 -12.23 -2.50
N ALA A 97 -5.09 -11.34 -3.46
CA ALA A 97 -5.03 -9.90 -3.28
C ALA A 97 -5.98 -9.41 -2.19
N ASN A 98 -7.22 -9.90 -2.17
CA ASN A 98 -8.19 -9.56 -1.14
C ASN A 98 -7.75 -10.04 0.26
N LYS A 99 -7.17 -11.26 0.36
CA LYS A 99 -6.58 -11.77 1.61
C LYS A 99 -5.43 -10.87 2.09
N TYR A 100 -4.51 -10.49 1.19
CA TYR A 100 -3.39 -9.62 1.48
C TYR A 100 -3.83 -8.22 1.94
N ILE A 101 -4.80 -7.62 1.25
CA ILE A 101 -5.40 -6.33 1.61
C ILE A 101 -6.11 -6.42 2.96
N GLY A 102 -6.86 -7.50 3.22
CA GLY A 102 -7.53 -7.76 4.50
C GLY A 102 -6.53 -7.82 5.67
N LYS A 103 -5.39 -8.49 5.48
CA LYS A 103 -4.30 -8.51 6.47
C LYS A 103 -3.79 -7.10 6.78
N MET A 104 -3.63 -6.25 5.77
CA MET A 104 -3.19 -4.86 5.98
C MET A 104 -4.20 -4.05 6.81
N TYR A 105 -5.50 -4.24 6.62
CA TYR A 105 -6.53 -3.61 7.47
C TYR A 105 -6.46 -4.10 8.91
N ASN A 106 -6.30 -5.39 9.12
CA ASN A 106 -6.15 -5.98 10.46
C ASN A 106 -4.89 -5.46 11.20
N GLU A 107 -3.85 -5.10 10.45
CA GLU A 107 -2.63 -4.46 10.97
C GLU A 107 -2.79 -2.94 11.19
N GLY A 108 -3.97 -2.35 11.00
CA GLY A 108 -4.23 -0.91 11.13
C GLY A 108 -3.61 -0.07 10.01
N ARG A 109 -3.29 -0.66 8.86
CA ARG A 109 -2.69 0.00 7.69
C ARG A 109 -3.75 0.43 6.68
N ASP A 110 -4.78 1.14 7.13
CA ASP A 110 -5.97 1.45 6.34
C ASP A 110 -5.69 2.23 5.05
N LYS A 111 -4.88 3.31 5.13
CA LYS A 111 -4.58 4.15 3.94
C LYS A 111 -3.79 3.39 2.86
N PRO A 112 -2.71 2.66 3.17
CA PRO A 112 -2.11 1.75 2.21
C PRO A 112 -3.09 0.71 1.67
N ALA A 113 -3.84 0.00 2.53
CA ALA A 113 -4.81 -1.02 2.11
C ALA A 113 -5.83 -0.48 1.11
N ALA A 114 -6.35 0.74 1.32
CA ALA A 114 -7.26 1.42 0.40
C ALA A 114 -6.61 1.68 -0.98
N ASN A 115 -5.32 2.03 -1.03
CA ASN A 115 -4.59 2.19 -2.29
C ASN A 115 -4.48 0.86 -3.07
N TYR A 116 -4.15 -0.23 -2.36
CA TYR A 116 -4.08 -1.57 -2.95
C TYR A 116 -5.44 -2.03 -3.47
N ARG A 117 -6.52 -1.80 -2.71
CA ARG A 117 -7.90 -2.08 -3.14
C ARG A 117 -8.27 -1.32 -4.40
N THR A 118 -7.92 -0.02 -4.47
CA THR A 118 -8.22 0.80 -5.64
C THR A 118 -7.43 0.35 -6.87
N ALA A 119 -6.17 -0.05 -6.70
CA ALA A 119 -5.33 -0.60 -7.76
C ALA A 119 -5.91 -1.92 -8.30
N LEU A 120 -6.32 -2.84 -7.40
CA LEU A 120 -6.96 -4.10 -7.77
C LEU A 120 -8.24 -3.87 -8.57
N ARG A 121 -9.11 -2.95 -8.09
CA ARG A 121 -10.35 -2.59 -8.80
C ARG A 121 -10.05 -2.01 -10.18
N SER A 122 -9.04 -1.15 -10.31
CA SER A 122 -8.64 -0.58 -11.60
C SER A 122 -8.20 -1.66 -12.58
N LEU A 123 -7.39 -2.64 -12.13
CA LEU A 123 -6.96 -3.77 -12.95
C LEU A 123 -8.14 -4.69 -13.34
N SER A 124 -9.05 -4.97 -12.41
CA SER A 124 -10.27 -5.77 -12.65
C SER A 124 -11.16 -5.12 -13.73
N LEU A 125 -11.40 -3.82 -13.63
CA LEU A 125 -12.16 -3.06 -14.64
C LEU A 125 -11.47 -3.07 -16.01
N PHE A 126 -10.14 -2.93 -16.04
CA PHE A 126 -9.37 -2.99 -17.29
C PHE A 126 -9.45 -4.34 -17.97
N LEU A 127 -9.38 -5.44 -17.20
CA LEU A 127 -9.48 -6.81 -17.71
C LEU A 127 -10.93 -7.25 -18.00
N GLY A 128 -11.93 -6.54 -17.46
CA GLY A 128 -13.33 -6.96 -17.51
C GLY A 128 -13.60 -8.26 -16.75
N LYS A 129 -12.83 -8.54 -15.68
CA LYS A 129 -12.91 -9.77 -14.90
C LYS A 129 -13.01 -9.47 -13.41
N ASP A 130 -13.93 -10.14 -12.71
CA ASP A 130 -14.05 -10.07 -11.24
C ASP A 130 -13.03 -10.99 -10.55
N ASP A 131 -12.80 -12.16 -11.12
CA ASP A 131 -11.77 -13.11 -10.65
C ASP A 131 -10.62 -13.19 -11.66
N ILE A 132 -9.51 -12.55 -11.32
CA ILE A 132 -8.28 -12.51 -12.11
C ILE A 132 -7.39 -13.66 -11.64
N ALA A 133 -6.89 -14.49 -12.55
CA ALA A 133 -5.86 -15.47 -12.25
C ALA A 133 -4.45 -14.84 -12.33
N PHE A 134 -3.46 -15.43 -11.65
CA PHE A 134 -2.07 -14.98 -11.81
C PHE A 134 -1.62 -15.04 -13.29
N SER A 135 -2.06 -16.06 -14.03
CA SER A 135 -1.76 -16.23 -15.46
C SER A 135 -2.36 -15.13 -16.36
N ASP A 136 -3.42 -14.44 -15.93
CA ASP A 136 -4.00 -13.31 -16.68
C ASP A 136 -3.10 -12.07 -16.64
N ILE A 137 -2.23 -11.99 -15.63
CA ILE A 137 -1.35 -10.83 -15.41
C ILE A 137 -0.06 -11.03 -16.19
N THR A 138 -0.09 -10.72 -17.48
CA THR A 138 1.07 -10.80 -18.37
C THR A 138 1.74 -9.44 -18.56
N SER A 139 3.00 -9.43 -19.02
CA SER A 139 3.71 -8.17 -19.30
C SER A 139 2.99 -7.31 -20.34
N SER A 140 2.34 -7.94 -21.32
CA SER A 140 1.54 -7.23 -22.33
C SER A 140 0.31 -6.57 -21.71
N VAL A 141 -0.39 -7.26 -20.81
CA VAL A 141 -1.54 -6.72 -20.05
C VAL A 141 -1.12 -5.55 -19.20
N ILE A 142 -0.04 -5.70 -18.41
CA ILE A 142 0.47 -4.62 -17.55
C ILE A 142 0.86 -3.39 -18.36
N ARG A 143 1.53 -3.57 -19.52
CA ARG A 143 1.92 -2.44 -20.38
C ARG A 143 0.69 -1.67 -20.86
N LYS A 144 -0.30 -2.36 -21.44
CA LYS A 144 -1.54 -1.73 -21.92
C LYS A 144 -2.32 -1.04 -20.80
N TRP A 145 -2.33 -1.65 -19.59
CA TRP A 145 -2.99 -1.04 -18.43
C TRP A 145 -2.26 0.23 -17.96
N ILE A 146 -0.92 0.24 -17.95
CA ILE A 146 -0.12 1.44 -17.64
C ILE A 146 -0.38 2.53 -18.69
N ASP A 147 -0.45 2.16 -19.98
CA ASP A 147 -0.73 3.10 -21.07
C ASP A 147 -2.12 3.76 -20.89
N MET A 148 -3.14 3.00 -20.49
CA MET A 148 -4.46 3.53 -20.14
C MET A 148 -4.41 4.52 -18.96
N LEU A 149 -3.46 4.36 -18.05
CA LEU A 149 -3.30 5.23 -16.88
C LEU A 149 -2.39 6.44 -17.14
N SER A 150 -1.85 6.60 -18.36
CA SER A 150 -0.83 7.61 -18.72
C SER A 150 -1.20 9.04 -18.34
N ASP A 151 -2.45 9.43 -18.52
CA ASP A 151 -2.94 10.78 -18.23
C ASP A 151 -3.19 11.03 -16.74
N THR A 152 -3.05 9.99 -15.91
CA THR A 152 -3.22 10.13 -14.48
C THR A 152 -1.90 10.54 -13.82
N ARG A 153 -1.93 11.56 -12.98
CA ARG A 153 -0.74 12.07 -12.30
C ARG A 153 -0.08 11.05 -11.39
N ARG A 154 -0.86 10.25 -10.65
CA ARG A 154 -0.38 9.36 -9.59
C ARG A 154 -0.70 7.89 -9.85
N ALA A 155 -1.84 7.59 -10.45
CA ALA A 155 -2.28 6.22 -10.62
C ALA A 155 -1.35 5.42 -11.52
N LYS A 156 -0.80 6.02 -12.59
CA LYS A 156 0.16 5.40 -13.51
C LYS A 156 1.42 4.83 -12.83
N ASN A 157 1.78 5.38 -11.67
CA ASN A 157 2.90 4.89 -10.86
C ASN A 157 2.41 3.98 -9.74
N MET A 158 1.48 4.46 -8.93
CA MET A 158 1.09 3.81 -7.68
C MET A 158 0.37 2.48 -7.90
N TYR A 159 -0.54 2.40 -8.88
CA TYR A 159 -1.32 1.19 -9.09
C TYR A 159 -0.47 0.01 -9.56
N PRO A 160 0.40 0.16 -10.57
CA PRO A 160 1.30 -0.93 -10.96
C PRO A 160 2.22 -1.39 -9.84
N ILE A 161 2.75 -0.48 -9.00
CA ILE A 161 3.56 -0.83 -7.83
C ILE A 161 2.74 -1.66 -6.82
N CYS A 162 1.48 -1.28 -6.56
CA CYS A 162 0.62 -2.04 -5.66
C CYS A 162 0.36 -3.46 -6.19
N ILE A 163 0.04 -3.60 -7.48
CA ILE A 163 -0.22 -4.91 -8.10
C ILE A 163 1.06 -5.74 -8.17
N GLN A 164 2.20 -5.14 -8.53
CA GLN A 164 3.50 -5.80 -8.49
C GLN A 164 3.80 -6.39 -7.11
N LYS A 165 3.60 -5.60 -6.04
CA LYS A 165 3.84 -6.06 -4.68
C LYS A 165 2.95 -7.23 -4.29
N ILE A 166 1.64 -7.19 -4.62
CA ILE A 166 0.74 -8.31 -4.37
C ILE A 166 1.20 -9.55 -5.16
N PHE A 167 1.60 -9.37 -6.43
CA PHE A 167 2.05 -10.45 -7.28
C PHE A 167 3.31 -11.14 -6.71
N GLU A 168 4.30 -10.35 -6.29
CA GLU A 168 5.53 -10.84 -5.66
C GLU A 168 5.23 -11.61 -4.36
N GLU A 169 4.37 -11.08 -3.50
CA GLU A 169 3.95 -11.77 -2.27
C GLU A 169 3.19 -13.08 -2.58
N GLY A 170 2.39 -13.09 -3.63
CA GLY A 170 1.74 -14.31 -4.11
C GLY A 170 2.74 -15.35 -4.61
N CYS A 171 3.77 -14.94 -5.33
CA CYS A 171 4.85 -15.85 -5.73
C CYS A 171 5.55 -16.46 -4.51
N LEU A 172 5.80 -15.66 -3.44
CA LEU A 172 6.40 -16.16 -2.21
C LEU A 172 5.48 -17.13 -1.44
N GLU A 173 4.16 -16.95 -1.50
CA GLU A 173 3.20 -17.83 -0.81
C GLU A 173 2.99 -19.15 -1.56
N TYR A 174 2.96 -19.11 -2.89
CA TYR A 174 2.57 -20.29 -3.69
C TYR A 174 3.74 -21.09 -4.26
N ASN A 175 4.92 -20.49 -4.44
CA ASN A 175 6.11 -21.16 -4.88
C ASN A 175 6.93 -21.68 -3.68
N ASP A 176 7.38 -22.90 -3.75
CA ASP A 176 8.36 -23.47 -2.82
C ASP A 176 9.73 -23.50 -3.51
N TYR A 177 10.52 -22.47 -3.26
CA TYR A 177 11.84 -22.34 -3.89
C TYR A 177 12.86 -23.35 -3.35
N ASP A 178 12.69 -23.84 -2.11
CA ASP A 178 13.58 -24.83 -1.51
C ASP A 178 13.40 -26.20 -2.17
N LYS A 179 12.15 -26.54 -2.52
CA LYS A 179 11.81 -27.76 -3.24
C LYS A 179 11.77 -27.59 -4.76
N ASN A 180 12.04 -26.38 -5.25
CA ASN A 180 11.95 -26.02 -6.67
C ASN A 180 10.56 -26.30 -7.30
N ILE A 181 9.49 -26.14 -6.48
CA ILE A 181 8.10 -26.27 -6.93
C ILE A 181 7.59 -24.88 -7.28
N ILE A 182 7.55 -24.54 -8.56
CA ILE A 182 7.17 -23.24 -9.06
C ILE A 182 5.75 -23.29 -9.64
N LYS A 183 4.77 -22.85 -8.87
CA LYS A 183 3.35 -22.78 -9.30
C LYS A 183 3.04 -21.52 -10.11
N ILE A 184 3.79 -20.45 -9.92
CA ILE A 184 3.68 -19.18 -10.66
C ILE A 184 5.06 -18.89 -11.27
N PRO A 185 5.33 -19.37 -12.51
CA PRO A 185 6.67 -19.31 -13.10
C PRO A 185 6.98 -17.97 -13.77
N HIS A 186 5.97 -17.22 -14.22
CA HIS A 186 6.17 -15.99 -14.97
C HIS A 186 6.44 -14.76 -14.07
N GLN A 187 7.18 -13.81 -14.60
CA GLN A 187 7.56 -12.55 -13.92
C GLN A 187 7.11 -11.36 -14.76
N PRO A 188 5.82 -11.01 -14.74
CA PRO A 188 5.24 -10.05 -15.68
C PRO A 188 5.78 -8.63 -15.54
N PHE A 189 6.27 -8.26 -14.37
CA PHE A 189 6.80 -6.92 -14.08
C PHE A 189 8.29 -6.75 -14.44
N LYS A 190 9.04 -7.85 -14.60
CA LYS A 190 10.50 -7.78 -14.90
C LYS A 190 10.84 -6.94 -16.13
N PRO A 191 10.11 -7.05 -17.27
CA PRO A 191 10.38 -6.23 -18.47
C PRO A 191 9.62 -4.91 -18.47
N ILE A 192 8.97 -4.51 -17.38
CA ILE A 192 8.13 -3.31 -17.30
C ILE A 192 8.85 -2.19 -16.57
N ARG A 193 8.95 -1.04 -17.24
CA ARG A 193 9.37 0.19 -16.59
C ARG A 193 8.15 0.95 -16.11
N ILE A 194 7.89 0.94 -14.82
CA ILE A 194 6.78 1.68 -14.21
C ILE A 194 7.08 3.19 -14.32
N PRO A 195 6.16 4.00 -14.85
CA PRO A 195 6.34 5.46 -14.97
C PRO A 195 6.57 6.12 -13.61
N LYS A 196 7.37 7.18 -13.61
CA LYS A 196 7.52 8.01 -12.39
C LYS A 196 6.28 8.86 -12.18
N ILE A 197 6.07 9.27 -10.91
CA ILE A 197 5.04 10.25 -10.56
C ILE A 197 5.45 11.60 -11.16
N ASP A 198 4.50 12.33 -11.73
CA ASP A 198 4.74 13.69 -12.20
C ASP A 198 5.11 14.59 -11.02
N ILE A 199 6.07 15.47 -11.24
CA ILE A 199 6.48 16.45 -10.23
C ILE A 199 5.26 17.33 -9.89
N ALA A 200 4.93 17.38 -8.61
CA ALA A 200 3.88 18.25 -8.15
C ALA A 200 4.36 19.71 -8.20
N GLU A 201 3.54 20.59 -8.73
CA GLU A 201 3.76 22.02 -8.57
C GLU A 201 3.87 22.38 -7.08
N SER A 202 4.70 23.38 -6.79
CA SER A 202 4.81 23.87 -5.43
C SER A 202 3.45 24.38 -4.94
N ARG A 203 3.07 23.99 -3.73
CA ARG A 203 1.86 24.48 -3.06
C ARG A 203 2.15 25.64 -2.12
N ALA A 204 3.38 26.10 -2.12
CA ALA A 204 3.76 27.25 -1.32
C ALA A 204 3.05 28.51 -1.81
N ILE A 205 2.60 29.32 -0.88
CA ILE A 205 1.98 30.61 -1.09
C ILE A 205 2.90 31.71 -0.56
N ALA A 206 2.82 32.89 -1.13
CA ALA A 206 3.66 34.02 -0.77
C ALA A 206 3.39 34.47 0.68
N PRO A 207 4.41 35.02 1.40
CA PRO A 207 4.26 35.52 2.75
C PRO A 207 3.10 36.52 2.94
N GLU A 208 2.88 37.37 1.93
CA GLU A 208 1.83 38.41 1.93
C GLU A 208 0.43 37.77 1.95
N ILE A 209 0.23 36.71 1.17
CA ILE A 209 -1.04 35.96 1.16
C ILE A 209 -1.28 35.24 2.49
N ILE A 210 -0.23 34.68 3.11
CA ILE A 210 -0.32 34.09 4.45
C ILE A 210 -0.74 35.16 5.46
N LYS A 211 -0.09 36.36 5.40
CA LYS A 211 -0.41 37.50 6.26
C LYS A 211 -1.88 37.91 6.10
N GLN A 212 -2.36 38.04 4.85
CA GLN A 212 -3.75 38.40 4.55
C GLN A 212 -4.73 37.34 5.11
N ILE A 213 -4.46 36.04 4.91
CA ILE A 213 -5.31 34.98 5.44
C ILE A 213 -5.35 35.02 6.97
N LEU A 214 -4.19 35.12 7.65
CA LEU A 214 -4.11 35.11 9.10
C LEU A 214 -4.71 36.40 9.74
N SER A 215 -4.80 37.49 8.98
CA SER A 215 -5.43 38.76 9.41
C SER A 215 -6.92 38.84 9.07
N ALA A 216 -7.48 37.82 8.43
CA ALA A 216 -8.90 37.80 8.05
C ALA A 216 -9.80 37.72 9.30
N THR A 217 -10.91 38.47 9.30
CA THR A 217 -11.91 38.40 10.36
C THR A 217 -12.82 37.16 10.13
N PRO A 218 -12.86 36.21 11.06
CA PRO A 218 -13.72 35.03 10.92
C PRO A 218 -15.17 35.40 11.19
N ILE A 219 -16.10 34.88 10.39
CA ILE A 219 -17.54 35.00 10.59
C ILE A 219 -18.10 33.73 11.26
N TYR A 220 -17.53 32.59 10.93
CA TYR A 220 -18.00 31.29 11.44
C TYR A 220 -16.95 30.65 12.34
N THR A 221 -17.37 29.84 13.30
CA THR A 221 -16.49 29.08 14.19
C THR A 221 -15.50 28.19 13.44
N ARG A 222 -15.89 27.71 12.25
CA ARG A 222 -15.02 26.91 11.38
C ARG A 222 -13.91 27.76 10.74
N GLU A 223 -14.17 29.01 10.44
CA GLU A 223 -13.16 29.94 9.93
C GLU A 223 -12.15 30.27 11.03
N GLN A 224 -12.63 30.56 12.27
CA GLN A 224 -11.76 30.76 13.42
C GLN A 224 -10.85 29.54 13.64
N LEU A 225 -11.41 28.33 13.63
CA LEU A 225 -10.63 27.11 13.73
C LEU A 225 -9.56 27.03 12.64
N ALA A 226 -9.92 27.37 11.40
CA ALA A 226 -8.99 27.32 10.27
C ALA A 226 -7.82 28.29 10.44
N LEU A 227 -8.09 29.51 10.85
CA LEU A 227 -7.06 30.53 11.14
C LEU A 227 -6.14 30.07 12.27
N ASP A 228 -6.70 29.61 13.37
CA ASP A 228 -5.95 29.16 14.54
C ASP A 228 -5.05 27.96 14.23
N VAL A 229 -5.57 26.97 13.48
CA VAL A 229 -4.78 25.82 13.05
C VAL A 229 -3.68 26.21 12.07
N CYS A 230 -3.94 27.14 11.14
CA CYS A 230 -2.91 27.63 10.22
C CYS A 230 -1.83 28.43 10.95
N LEU A 231 -2.21 29.24 11.95
CA LEU A 231 -1.27 29.91 12.83
C LEU A 231 -0.41 28.92 13.62
N MET A 232 -1.00 27.81 14.13
CA MET A 232 -0.23 26.74 14.75
C MET A 232 0.75 26.10 13.76
N ILE A 233 0.31 25.80 12.52
CA ILE A 233 1.16 25.19 11.51
C ILE A 233 2.38 26.05 11.21
N ILE A 234 2.20 27.32 10.96
CA ILE A 234 3.31 28.26 10.68
C ILE A 234 4.23 28.43 11.91
N SER A 235 3.66 28.45 13.11
CA SER A 235 4.43 28.68 14.34
C SER A 235 5.13 27.44 14.88
N LEU A 236 4.80 26.25 14.38
CA LEU A 236 5.33 24.95 14.85
C LEU A 236 6.02 24.17 13.73
N ALA A 237 6.93 24.80 13.01
CA ALA A 237 7.75 24.18 11.96
C ALA A 237 6.92 23.45 10.89
N GLY A 238 5.82 24.04 10.47
CA GLY A 238 4.95 23.42 9.47
C GLY A 238 4.35 22.10 9.94
N ILE A 239 3.97 21.97 11.20
CA ILE A 239 3.37 20.76 11.77
C ILE A 239 2.17 20.26 10.95
N ASN A 240 1.97 18.93 10.84
CA ASN A 240 0.80 18.42 10.14
C ASN A 240 -0.46 18.42 11.03
N THR A 241 -1.61 18.62 10.44
CA THR A 241 -2.90 18.55 11.15
C THR A 241 -3.13 17.22 11.86
N VAL A 242 -2.65 16.10 11.31
CA VAL A 242 -2.76 14.78 11.96
C VAL A 242 -1.92 14.70 13.23
N ASP A 243 -0.77 15.38 13.28
CA ASP A 243 0.06 15.42 14.49
C ASP A 243 -0.65 16.23 15.58
N LEU A 244 -1.20 17.42 15.25
CA LEU A 244 -2.03 18.21 16.18
C LEU A 244 -3.24 17.43 16.71
N TYR A 245 -3.91 16.68 15.82
CA TYR A 245 -5.09 15.87 16.18
C TYR A 245 -4.77 14.76 17.19
N LYS A 246 -3.62 14.08 17.04
CA LYS A 246 -3.26 12.89 17.83
C LYS A 246 -2.39 13.18 19.05
N MET A 247 -1.97 14.41 19.28
CA MET A 247 -1.15 14.76 20.44
C MET A 247 -1.86 14.49 21.75
N ASN A 248 -1.19 13.80 22.66
CA ASN A 248 -1.62 13.63 24.03
C ASN A 248 -1.00 14.72 24.94
N THR A 249 -1.48 14.82 26.15
CA THR A 249 -1.06 15.85 27.13
C THR A 249 0.43 15.76 27.47
N SER A 250 1.03 14.56 27.44
CA SER A 250 2.45 14.35 27.73
C SER A 250 3.40 14.92 26.66
N CYS A 251 2.87 15.35 25.50
CA CYS A 251 3.65 16.01 24.46
C CYS A 251 4.08 17.44 24.87
N LEU A 252 3.37 18.08 25.78
CA LEU A 252 3.74 19.41 26.28
C LEU A 252 4.53 19.30 27.59
N LYS A 253 5.80 19.71 27.57
CA LYS A 253 6.72 19.70 28.71
C LYS A 253 7.20 21.13 28.98
N GLY A 254 6.54 21.81 29.94
CA GLY A 254 6.76 23.22 30.15
C GLY A 254 6.35 24.05 28.95
N ASP A 255 7.29 24.72 28.32
CA ASP A 255 7.07 25.48 27.09
C ASP A 255 7.51 24.77 25.82
N LYS A 256 7.95 23.51 25.93
CA LYS A 256 8.38 22.66 24.80
C LYS A 256 7.31 21.66 24.39
N LEU A 257 7.06 21.59 23.09
CA LEU A 257 6.26 20.57 22.45
C LEU A 257 7.19 19.45 21.97
N CYS A 258 7.04 18.25 22.56
CA CYS A 258 7.89 17.08 22.32
C CYS A 258 7.00 15.95 21.79
N TYR A 259 7.17 15.56 20.53
CA TYR A 259 6.30 14.54 19.95
C TYR A 259 7.00 13.68 18.89
N ASN A 260 6.37 12.55 18.57
CA ASN A 260 6.79 11.66 17.50
C ASN A 260 5.87 11.85 16.29
N ARG A 261 6.42 12.24 15.15
CA ARG A 261 5.63 12.51 13.93
C ARG A 261 4.84 11.28 13.51
N GLU A 262 3.52 11.39 13.47
CA GLU A 262 2.58 10.28 13.27
C GLU A 262 2.86 9.47 12.00
N LYS A 263 3.15 10.15 10.88
CA LYS A 263 3.37 9.50 9.59
C LYS A 263 4.57 8.54 9.55
N THR A 264 5.60 8.78 10.38
CA THR A 264 6.90 8.10 10.25
C THR A 264 7.41 7.47 11.54
N LYS A 265 6.69 7.63 12.68
CA LYS A 265 7.13 7.10 13.99
C LYS A 265 7.35 5.59 14.00
N ASN A 266 6.58 4.83 13.23
CA ASN A 266 6.65 3.38 13.19
C ASN A 266 7.69 2.84 12.18
N THR A 267 8.24 3.69 11.32
CA THR A 267 9.19 3.29 10.26
C THR A 267 10.61 3.78 10.50
N ARG A 268 10.78 4.73 11.43
CA ARG A 268 12.09 5.32 11.74
C ARG A 268 12.65 4.78 13.06
N PRO A 269 13.95 4.45 13.15
CA PRO A 269 14.58 4.01 14.39
C PRO A 269 14.51 5.04 15.52
N ASP A 270 14.58 6.35 15.20
CA ASP A 270 14.47 7.46 16.15
C ASP A 270 13.00 7.82 16.45
N LYS A 271 12.04 6.97 16.03
CA LYS A 271 10.59 7.16 16.17
C LYS A 271 10.11 8.54 15.68
N ALA A 272 10.89 9.19 14.80
CA ALA A 272 10.60 10.51 14.29
C ALA A 272 10.34 11.57 15.39
N TYR A 273 11.14 11.51 16.48
CA TYR A 273 11.04 12.45 17.60
C TYR A 273 11.48 13.86 17.19
N ILE A 274 10.80 14.88 17.72
CA ILE A 274 11.08 16.29 17.50
C ILE A 274 10.71 17.11 18.74
N GLU A 275 11.45 18.19 18.98
CA GLU A 275 11.18 19.19 20.02
C GLU A 275 11.04 20.57 19.38
N ILE A 276 10.07 21.36 19.83
CA ILE A 276 9.81 22.74 19.38
C ILE A 276 9.41 23.58 20.59
N ILE A 277 10.04 24.73 20.79
CA ILE A 277 9.57 25.71 21.79
C ILE A 277 8.26 26.32 21.28
N VAL A 278 7.24 26.32 22.12
CA VAL A 278 5.94 26.90 21.80
C VAL A 278 6.05 28.45 21.85
N PRO A 279 5.99 29.15 20.69
CA PRO A 279 6.10 30.59 20.65
C PRO A 279 4.99 31.29 21.45
N LYS A 280 5.32 32.41 22.10
CA LYS A 280 4.36 33.17 22.94
C LYS A 280 3.06 33.51 22.19
N ARG A 281 3.14 33.82 20.88
CA ARG A 281 2.03 34.18 19.97
C ARG A 281 0.93 33.14 19.84
N ILE A 282 1.22 31.86 20.14
CA ILE A 282 0.22 30.75 20.02
C ILE A 282 -0.10 30.08 21.36
N ARG A 283 0.49 30.50 22.48
CA ARG A 283 0.26 29.86 23.80
C ARG A 283 -1.20 29.90 24.23
N TYR A 284 -1.93 30.95 23.84
CA TYR A 284 -3.36 31.06 24.12
C TYR A 284 -4.17 29.95 23.43
N LEU A 285 -3.76 29.48 22.25
CA LEU A 285 -4.44 28.41 21.52
C LEU A 285 -4.38 27.09 22.26
N PHE A 286 -3.32 26.83 23.01
CA PHE A 286 -3.21 25.63 23.85
C PHE A 286 -4.24 25.65 24.99
N LYS A 287 -4.65 26.83 25.45
CA LYS A 287 -5.74 26.97 26.43
C LYS A 287 -7.10 26.90 25.75
N THR A 288 -7.29 27.59 24.62
CA THR A 288 -8.54 27.63 23.85
C THR A 288 -8.98 26.26 23.39
N TYR A 289 -8.03 25.45 22.91
CA TYR A 289 -8.30 24.11 22.36
C TYR A 289 -7.89 22.99 23.30
N LYS A 290 -7.75 23.23 24.59
CA LYS A 290 -7.37 22.22 25.58
C LYS A 290 -8.35 21.02 25.53
N GLY A 291 -7.82 19.82 25.38
CA GLY A 291 -8.57 18.56 25.47
C GLY A 291 -8.53 17.94 26.87
N HIS A 292 -9.33 16.91 27.09
CA HIS A 292 -9.34 16.11 28.32
C HIS A 292 -8.30 14.98 28.25
N ASN A 293 -8.40 14.13 27.24
CA ASN A 293 -7.50 12.99 27.05
C ASN A 293 -6.34 13.30 26.09
N TYR A 294 -6.52 14.30 25.24
CA TYR A 294 -5.55 14.77 24.26
C TYR A 294 -5.05 16.17 24.64
N LEU A 295 -3.92 16.56 24.08
CA LEU A 295 -3.43 17.92 24.26
C LEU A 295 -4.43 18.96 23.72
N PHE A 296 -5.03 18.63 22.58
CA PHE A 296 -6.06 19.46 21.95
C PHE A 296 -7.38 18.71 21.85
N SER A 297 -8.49 19.40 21.99
CA SER A 297 -9.86 18.86 21.88
C SER A 297 -10.24 18.41 20.46
N PHE A 298 -9.32 18.48 19.50
CA PHE A 298 -9.61 18.11 18.11
C PHE A 298 -10.04 16.65 17.94
N ALA A 299 -9.37 15.71 18.65
CA ALA A 299 -9.72 14.30 18.62
C ALA A 299 -11.04 13.97 19.35
N GLU A 300 -11.48 14.85 20.24
CA GLU A 300 -12.74 14.74 20.97
C GLU A 300 -13.91 15.33 20.18
N ARG A 301 -13.64 16.31 19.30
CA ARG A 301 -14.65 17.02 18.49
C ARG A 301 -14.84 16.43 17.10
N TYR A 302 -13.83 15.79 16.54
CA TYR A 302 -13.84 15.23 15.19
C TYR A 302 -13.61 13.72 15.22
N HIS A 303 -14.41 12.99 14.52
CA HIS A 303 -14.38 11.52 14.54
C HIS A 303 -13.07 10.93 13.96
N THR A 304 -12.47 11.60 12.99
CA THR A 304 -11.19 11.18 12.38
C THR A 304 -10.29 12.37 12.06
N PRO A 305 -8.95 12.16 11.96
CA PRO A 305 -8.01 13.20 11.52
C PRO A 305 -8.37 13.79 10.14
N ASP A 306 -8.96 12.97 9.26
CA ASP A 306 -9.35 13.41 7.92
C ASP A 306 -10.58 14.34 7.97
N TYR A 307 -11.54 14.10 8.86
CA TYR A 307 -12.66 15.03 9.11
C TYR A 307 -12.20 16.33 9.70
N PHE A 308 -11.26 16.30 10.67
CA PHE A 308 -10.64 17.50 11.21
C PHE A 308 -9.96 18.32 10.11
N SER A 309 -9.08 17.71 9.34
CA SER A 309 -8.39 18.36 8.23
C SER A 309 -9.35 18.93 7.18
N THR A 310 -10.42 18.20 6.87
CA THR A 310 -11.46 18.65 5.95
C THR A 310 -12.21 19.87 6.50
N SER A 311 -12.49 19.91 7.81
CA SER A 311 -13.15 21.06 8.45
C SER A 311 -12.28 22.31 8.37
N VAL A 312 -10.98 22.18 8.67
CA VAL A 312 -9.99 23.27 8.54
C VAL A 312 -9.96 23.79 7.09
N ASN A 313 -9.85 22.90 6.11
CA ASN A 313 -9.80 23.29 4.70
C ASN A 313 -11.10 23.96 4.21
N LYS A 314 -12.26 23.54 4.72
CA LYS A 314 -13.54 24.21 4.41
C LYS A 314 -13.60 25.64 4.99
N GLY A 315 -13.04 25.85 6.19
CA GLY A 315 -12.91 27.17 6.77
C GLY A 315 -11.98 28.07 5.96
N LEU A 316 -10.80 27.56 5.55
CA LEU A 316 -9.89 28.28 4.66
C LEU A 316 -10.53 28.66 3.33
N ARG A 317 -11.24 27.72 2.68
CA ARG A 317 -11.94 27.99 1.41
C ARG A 317 -12.94 29.12 1.57
N SER A 318 -13.71 29.14 2.66
CA SER A 318 -14.67 30.22 2.96
C SER A 318 -13.97 31.59 3.08
N ILE A 319 -12.86 31.65 3.80
CA ILE A 319 -12.06 32.88 3.95
C ILE A 319 -11.48 33.32 2.59
N CYS A 320 -10.79 32.40 1.88
CA CYS A 320 -10.17 32.72 0.60
C CYS A 320 -11.18 33.24 -0.42
N SER A 321 -12.36 32.61 -0.51
CA SER A 321 -13.44 33.07 -1.39
C SER A 321 -13.91 34.48 -1.02
N ARG A 322 -14.11 34.78 0.27
CA ARG A 322 -14.60 36.07 0.72
C ARG A 322 -13.60 37.21 0.50
N TYR A 323 -12.31 36.93 0.64
CA TYR A 323 -11.25 37.91 0.46
C TYR A 323 -10.62 37.90 -0.95
N ASN A 324 -11.23 37.15 -1.89
CA ASN A 324 -10.74 37.00 -3.26
C ASN A 324 -9.26 36.55 -3.32
N LEU A 325 -8.89 35.62 -2.41
CA LEU A 325 -7.56 35.01 -2.35
C LEU A 325 -7.53 33.67 -3.07
N PRO A 326 -6.37 33.19 -3.51
CA PRO A 326 -6.22 31.84 -4.08
C PRO A 326 -6.74 30.78 -3.13
N GLU A 327 -7.41 29.74 -3.65
CA GLU A 327 -7.84 28.60 -2.83
C GLU A 327 -6.62 27.84 -2.29
N VAL A 328 -6.49 27.76 -0.98
CA VAL A 328 -5.39 27.09 -0.31
C VAL A 328 -5.87 26.05 0.68
N THR A 329 -5.00 25.14 1.03
CA THR A 329 -5.24 24.12 2.06
C THR A 329 -4.28 24.35 3.25
N ALA A 330 -4.61 23.82 4.42
CA ALA A 330 -3.73 23.84 5.58
C ALA A 330 -2.33 23.27 5.28
N TYR A 331 -2.24 22.30 4.36
CA TYR A 331 -0.96 21.72 3.94
C TYR A 331 -0.10 22.70 3.12
N ALA A 332 -0.69 23.68 2.46
CA ALA A 332 0.05 24.76 1.77
C ALA A 332 0.89 25.59 2.75
N PHE A 333 0.40 25.81 3.96
CA PHE A 333 1.14 26.54 5.02
C PHE A 333 2.44 25.80 5.40
N ARG A 334 2.43 24.48 5.44
CA ARG A 334 3.67 23.70 5.65
C ARG A 334 4.65 23.85 4.48
N HIS A 335 4.16 23.83 3.23
CA HIS A 335 4.99 24.08 2.05
C HIS A 335 5.57 25.47 2.07
N SER A 336 4.77 26.47 2.42
CA SER A 336 5.19 27.86 2.51
C SER A 336 6.22 28.07 3.61
N TRP A 337 6.03 27.46 4.79
CA TRP A 337 7.02 27.50 5.86
C TRP A 337 8.39 27.01 5.36
N ALA A 338 8.43 25.89 4.64
CA ALA A 338 9.66 25.33 4.10
C ALA A 338 10.29 26.24 3.03
N THR A 339 9.47 26.76 2.12
CA THR A 339 9.93 27.64 1.04
C THR A 339 10.45 28.96 1.59
N ILE A 340 9.75 29.58 2.53
CA ILE A 340 10.17 30.82 3.17
C ILE A 340 11.46 30.62 3.96
N ALA A 341 11.56 29.51 4.72
CA ALA A 341 12.77 29.19 5.46
C ALA A 341 14.00 29.08 4.56
N GLN A 342 13.86 28.43 3.40
CA GLN A 342 14.97 28.27 2.46
C GLN A 342 15.22 29.53 1.64
N ASN A 343 14.20 30.06 0.98
CA ASN A 343 14.38 31.07 -0.07
C ASN A 343 14.47 32.49 0.49
N ASN A 344 13.73 32.79 1.57
CA ASN A 344 13.69 34.15 2.17
C ASN A 344 14.59 34.25 3.38
N CYS A 345 14.75 33.20 4.18
CA CYS A 345 15.55 33.23 5.39
C CYS A 345 16.97 32.65 5.22
N GLY A 346 17.30 32.02 4.07
CA GLY A 346 18.64 31.53 3.75
C GLY A 346 19.07 30.24 4.50
N PHE A 347 18.13 29.50 5.10
CA PHE A 347 18.45 28.21 5.72
C PHE A 347 18.72 27.12 4.69
N SER A 348 19.68 26.23 4.96
CA SER A 348 20.00 25.13 4.04
C SER A 348 18.85 24.11 3.94
N ILE A 349 18.83 23.38 2.82
CA ILE A 349 17.84 22.30 2.60
C ILE A 349 17.88 21.28 3.73
N GLU A 350 19.07 20.96 4.25
CA GLU A 350 19.28 20.01 5.34
C GLU A 350 18.67 20.53 6.65
N GLN A 351 18.85 21.81 6.95
CA GLN A 351 18.26 22.44 8.14
C GLN A 351 16.73 22.47 8.05
N VAL A 352 16.18 22.83 6.89
CA VAL A 352 14.74 22.82 6.64
C VAL A 352 14.19 21.39 6.69
N ALA A 353 14.87 20.42 6.08
CA ALA A 353 14.47 19.02 6.13
C ALA A 353 14.49 18.46 7.57
N PHE A 354 15.51 18.83 8.36
CA PHE A 354 15.59 18.47 9.78
C PHE A 354 14.42 19.06 10.57
N ALA A 355 14.12 20.34 10.40
CA ALA A 355 13.00 20.99 11.07
C ALA A 355 11.64 20.45 10.67
N LEU A 356 11.48 20.02 9.41
CA LEU A 356 10.29 19.32 8.94
C LEU A 356 10.25 17.85 9.38
N ASN A 357 11.25 17.39 10.13
CA ASN A 357 11.40 16.00 10.57
C ASN A 357 11.39 15.00 9.41
N HIS A 358 12.07 15.33 8.30
CA HIS A 358 12.31 14.43 7.18
C HIS A 358 13.50 13.51 7.47
N THR A 359 13.57 12.38 6.77
CA THR A 359 14.71 11.48 6.88
C THR A 359 15.93 12.12 6.22
N SER A 360 17.07 12.18 6.92
CA SER A 360 18.33 12.69 6.36
C SER A 360 18.84 11.79 5.23
N ALA A 361 19.42 12.41 4.19
CA ALA A 361 20.20 11.70 3.17
C ALA A 361 21.49 11.09 3.79
N HIS A 362 22.05 11.72 4.82
CA HIS A 362 23.30 11.33 5.50
C HIS A 362 23.05 10.43 6.72
N LYS A 363 22.43 9.25 6.49
CA LYS A 363 22.00 8.34 7.58
C LYS A 363 23.13 7.88 8.50
N VAL A 364 24.34 7.71 7.99
CA VAL A 364 25.49 7.24 8.78
C VAL A 364 26.00 8.36 9.68
N THR A 365 26.27 9.53 9.12
CA THR A 365 26.80 10.68 9.85
C THR A 365 25.87 11.17 10.95
N THR A 366 24.55 11.17 10.71
CA THR A 366 23.55 11.60 11.70
C THR A 366 23.50 10.73 12.96
N ARG A 367 24.09 9.54 12.97
CA ARG A 367 24.18 8.67 14.17
C ARG A 367 25.23 9.16 15.17
N TYR A 368 26.22 9.89 14.70
CA TYR A 368 27.31 10.43 15.55
C TYR A 368 27.01 11.81 16.10
N ILE A 369 25.99 12.50 15.57
CA ILE A 369 25.68 13.86 15.92
C ILE A 369 24.48 13.89 16.89
N LYS A 370 24.68 14.48 18.09
CA LYS A 370 23.57 14.78 19.00
C LYS A 370 22.67 15.83 18.34
N LYS A 371 21.39 15.52 18.23
CA LYS A 371 20.42 16.45 17.63
C LYS A 371 20.26 17.70 18.48
N ASP A 372 20.46 18.85 17.87
CA ASP A 372 20.14 20.16 18.45
C ASP A 372 18.85 20.67 17.79
N PHE A 373 17.77 20.68 18.55
CA PHE A 373 16.48 21.15 18.07
C PHE A 373 16.31 22.67 18.12
N SER A 374 17.26 23.42 18.74
CA SER A 374 17.20 24.89 18.80
C SER A 374 17.22 25.57 17.44
N ILE A 375 17.79 24.89 16.43
CA ILE A 375 17.74 25.35 15.04
C ILE A 375 16.31 25.52 14.53
N ILE A 376 15.38 24.65 14.97
CA ILE A 376 13.97 24.71 14.57
C ILE A 376 13.32 26.00 15.06
N ASP A 377 13.62 26.38 16.29
CA ASP A 377 13.07 27.59 16.92
C ASP A 377 13.59 28.85 16.21
N ARG A 378 14.89 28.84 15.82
CA ARG A 378 15.47 29.95 15.03
C ARG A 378 14.80 30.09 13.66
N ILE A 379 14.59 28.95 12.95
CA ILE A 379 13.90 28.94 11.66
C ILE A 379 12.47 29.42 11.83
N ASN A 380 11.75 28.95 12.85
CA ASN A 380 10.38 29.38 13.13
C ASN A 380 10.26 30.87 13.32
N GLU A 381 11.18 31.48 14.08
CA GLU A 381 11.15 32.93 14.35
C GLU A 381 11.48 33.71 13.08
N SER A 382 12.50 33.30 12.30
CA SER A 382 12.84 33.94 11.02
C SER A 382 11.69 33.91 10.02
N VAL A 383 11.04 32.74 9.88
CA VAL A 383 9.86 32.57 9.00
C VAL A 383 8.72 33.48 9.46
N TRP A 384 8.46 33.55 10.78
CA TRP A 384 7.41 34.40 11.32
C TRP A 384 7.69 35.88 11.05
N GLN A 385 8.94 36.34 11.29
CA GLN A 385 9.35 37.71 10.99
C GLN A 385 9.17 38.05 9.52
N THR A 386 9.53 37.17 8.61
CA THR A 386 9.31 37.33 7.15
C THR A 386 7.83 37.51 6.81
N ILE A 387 6.93 36.74 7.42
CA ILE A 387 5.48 36.85 7.17
C ILE A 387 4.92 38.15 7.76
N CYS A 388 5.43 38.61 8.91
CA CYS A 388 4.97 39.79 9.57
C CYS A 388 5.59 41.11 9.07
N SER A 389 6.69 41.00 8.30
CA SER A 389 7.33 42.18 7.70
C SER A 389 6.34 43.02 6.88
N PRO A 390 6.49 44.37 6.88
CA PRO A 390 5.60 45.28 6.19
C PRO A 390 5.52 45.07 4.69
#